data_48ebb15c6b1f5b0a9658bfff983a4829
#
_entry.id   48ebb15c6b1f5b0a9658bfff983a4829
#
_cell.length_a   1.000
_cell.length_b   1.000
_cell.length_c   1.000
_cell.angle_alpha   90.00
_cell.angle_beta   90.00
_cell.angle_gamma   90.00
#
_symmetry.space_group_name_H-M   'P 1'
#
loop_
_entity.id
_entity.type
_entity.pdbx_description
1 polymer ?
#
loop_
_entity_poly.entity_id
_entity_poly.type
_entity_poly.pdbx_seq_one_letter_code
_entity_poly.pdbx_strand_id
1 'polypeptide(L)'
;MKSFAVSLFLFLSLTSYGKVQQNGLILPKNYNDNNFDNYCCVFTPQKGFNLYDAPNGNIIGKIFQKQNANLTNTQRYIIALKNGNSFIYKTFNKGLAEVGYKIYAMNFFKLKDGFVKVYDKKSSYWLKVSEINNTSFQTENWQDFLQKNNGKLLGYYAKKPGLNLRSAPTTNAKILKTLRGNLFEIKLLPQIQGNWNKVKVIKYQEHPCKGNLTKKENIEYILEGWIKTVDDSGTANIWYYPRGC
;
A
#
# COMPACT_ATOMS: atom_id res chain seq x y z
N MET A 1 -28.38 28.23 55.75
CA MET A 1 -27.35 27.34 55.24
C MET A 1 -27.73 26.88 53.85
N LYS A 2 -27.09 27.39 52.79
CA LYS A 2 -27.34 27.01 51.40
C LYS A 2 -26.27 26.01 50.97
N SER A 3 -26.70 24.77 50.68
CA SER A 3 -25.86 23.70 50.19
C SER A 3 -25.60 23.88 48.70
N PHE A 4 -24.34 24.04 48.30
CA PHE A 4 -23.90 24.06 46.91
C PHE A 4 -23.55 22.62 46.49
N ALA A 5 -24.34 22.04 45.59
CA ALA A 5 -23.98 20.76 44.95
C ALA A 5 -23.03 21.05 43.79
N VAL A 6 -21.76 20.58 43.91
CA VAL A 6 -20.78 20.60 42.83
C VAL A 6 -21.01 19.38 41.98
N SER A 7 -21.51 19.56 40.74
CA SER A 7 -21.71 18.52 39.76
C SER A 7 -20.36 18.29 39.03
N LEU A 8 -19.68 17.16 39.31
CA LEU A 8 -18.44 16.73 38.67
C LEU A 8 -18.78 16.11 37.31
N PHE A 9 -18.60 16.86 36.22
CA PHE A 9 -18.64 16.32 34.88
C PHE A 9 -17.40 15.51 34.57
N LEU A 10 -17.49 14.17 34.62
CA LEU A 10 -16.46 13.28 34.07
C LEU A 10 -16.49 13.38 32.54
N PHE A 11 -15.52 14.06 31.95
CA PHE A 11 -15.23 13.94 30.52
C PHE A 11 -14.59 12.58 30.26
N LEU A 12 -15.38 11.60 29.86
CA LEU A 12 -14.89 10.36 29.23
C LEU A 12 -14.30 10.72 27.86
N SER A 13 -13.00 10.86 27.78
CA SER A 13 -12.28 10.90 26.51
C SER A 13 -12.43 9.54 25.85
N LEU A 14 -13.38 9.40 24.92
CA LEU A 14 -13.45 8.28 23.98
C LEU A 14 -12.21 8.36 23.10
N THR A 15 -11.13 7.68 23.48
CA THR A 15 -10.05 7.37 22.58
C THR A 15 -10.62 6.45 21.52
N SER A 16 -10.96 6.98 20.34
CA SER A 16 -11.27 6.18 19.16
C SER A 16 -10.01 5.37 18.84
N TYR A 17 -9.97 4.12 19.26
CA TYR A 17 -9.00 3.16 18.73
C TYR A 17 -9.20 3.13 17.22
N GLY A 18 -8.25 3.71 16.50
CA GLY A 18 -8.25 3.72 15.05
C GLY A 18 -8.38 2.26 14.58
N LYS A 19 -9.37 2.01 13.72
CA LYS A 19 -9.62 0.70 13.14
C LYS A 19 -8.31 0.21 12.51
N VAL A 20 -7.72 -0.86 13.05
CA VAL A 20 -6.47 -1.44 12.53
C VAL A 20 -6.64 -1.66 11.03
N GLN A 21 -5.74 -1.11 10.24
CA GLN A 21 -5.80 -1.21 8.79
C GLN A 21 -5.63 -2.68 8.38
N GLN A 22 -6.66 -3.23 7.75
CA GLN A 22 -6.76 -4.66 7.42
C GLN A 22 -6.33 -4.96 5.97
N ASN A 23 -5.52 -4.09 5.38
CA ASN A 23 -5.02 -4.22 4.01
C ASN A 23 -3.57 -3.74 3.91
N GLY A 24 -2.85 -4.19 2.88
CA GLY A 24 -1.43 -3.90 2.75
C GLY A 24 -0.76 -4.68 1.63
N LEU A 25 0.46 -5.08 1.88
CA LEU A 25 1.36 -5.77 0.95
C LEU A 25 1.88 -7.09 1.52
N ILE A 26 2.06 -8.05 0.63
CA ILE A 26 2.94 -9.21 0.82
C ILE A 26 4.19 -8.90 0.02
N LEU A 27 5.34 -8.85 0.66
CA LEU A 27 6.60 -8.43 0.06
C LEU A 27 7.77 -9.23 0.61
N PRO A 28 8.93 -9.27 -0.08
CA PRO A 28 10.11 -9.91 0.44
C PRO A 28 10.53 -9.29 1.78
N LYS A 29 10.96 -10.12 2.73
CA LYS A 29 11.67 -9.65 3.93
C LYS A 29 12.95 -8.96 3.50
N ASN A 30 13.35 -7.90 4.19
CA ASN A 30 14.62 -7.21 3.93
C ASN A 30 14.82 -6.74 2.47
N TYR A 31 13.71 -6.49 1.74
CA TYR A 31 13.84 -5.87 0.43
C TYR A 31 14.46 -4.47 0.60
N ASN A 32 15.49 -4.20 -0.14
CA ASN A 32 16.11 -2.89 -0.30
C ASN A 32 16.89 -2.90 -1.61
N ASP A 33 17.41 -1.74 -2.01
CA ASP A 33 18.14 -1.60 -3.26
C ASP A 33 19.44 -2.42 -3.28
N ASN A 34 19.99 -2.78 -2.10
CA ASN A 34 21.21 -3.58 -1.97
C ASN A 34 20.98 -5.09 -2.15
N ASN A 35 19.72 -5.55 -2.12
CA ASN A 35 19.34 -6.97 -2.25
C ASN A 35 18.61 -7.26 -3.57
N PHE A 36 18.83 -6.42 -4.58
CA PHE A 36 18.17 -6.53 -5.89
C PHE A 36 18.28 -7.91 -6.52
N ASP A 37 19.47 -8.49 -6.56
CA ASP A 37 19.73 -9.77 -7.22
C ASP A 37 18.97 -10.93 -6.56
N ASN A 38 18.71 -10.86 -5.25
CA ASN A 38 18.01 -11.89 -4.49
C ASN A 38 16.48 -11.82 -4.70
N TYR A 39 15.93 -10.65 -5.00
CA TYR A 39 14.48 -10.42 -5.05
C TYR A 39 13.98 -9.91 -6.39
N CYS A 40 14.91 -9.69 -7.33
CA CYS A 40 14.51 -9.26 -8.67
C CYS A 40 13.48 -10.20 -9.25
N CYS A 41 12.40 -9.61 -9.73
CA CYS A 41 11.44 -10.27 -10.60
C CYS A 41 10.60 -11.37 -9.94
N VAL A 42 10.61 -11.51 -8.61
CA VAL A 42 9.80 -12.48 -7.86
C VAL A 42 8.88 -11.80 -6.85
N PHE A 43 7.71 -12.37 -6.61
CA PHE A 43 6.79 -11.98 -5.54
C PHE A 43 6.15 -13.20 -4.83
N THR A 44 6.66 -14.38 -5.10
CA THR A 44 6.32 -15.61 -4.37
C THR A 44 7.59 -16.38 -4.09
N PRO A 45 7.63 -17.20 -3.03
CA PRO A 45 8.69 -18.17 -2.85
C PRO A 45 8.69 -19.19 -4.01
N GLN A 46 9.79 -19.89 -4.21
CA GLN A 46 9.93 -20.88 -5.29
C GLN A 46 8.80 -21.92 -5.32
N LYS A 47 8.37 -22.40 -4.15
CA LYS A 47 7.26 -23.36 -4.01
C LYS A 47 5.88 -22.73 -4.16
N GLY A 48 5.79 -21.39 -4.30
CA GLY A 48 4.55 -20.64 -4.31
C GLY A 48 3.87 -20.55 -2.96
N PHE A 49 2.67 -19.95 -2.95
CA PHE A 49 1.77 -19.85 -1.79
C PHE A 49 0.55 -20.73 -2.01
N ASN A 50 0.10 -21.46 -0.98
CA ASN A 50 -1.17 -22.15 -1.03
C ASN A 50 -2.33 -21.15 -1.08
N LEU A 51 -3.32 -21.42 -1.91
CA LEU A 51 -4.58 -20.67 -2.00
C LEU A 51 -5.68 -21.38 -1.25
N TYR A 52 -6.41 -20.64 -0.44
CA TYR A 52 -7.57 -21.09 0.31
C TYR A 52 -8.85 -20.42 -0.23
N ASP A 53 -9.99 -21.11 -0.17
CA ASP A 53 -11.30 -20.59 -0.55
C ASP A 53 -11.87 -19.59 0.47
N ALA A 54 -11.50 -19.75 1.75
CA ALA A 54 -11.89 -18.91 2.87
C ALA A 54 -10.81 -18.93 3.97
N PRO A 55 -10.84 -18.00 4.95
CA PRO A 55 -10.10 -18.16 6.19
C PRO A 55 -10.46 -19.51 6.86
N ASN A 56 -9.45 -20.30 7.22
CA ASN A 56 -9.58 -21.66 7.75
C ASN A 56 -10.32 -22.65 6.81
N GLY A 57 -10.48 -22.31 5.54
CA GLY A 57 -11.10 -23.15 4.53
C GLY A 57 -10.14 -24.15 3.88
N ASN A 58 -10.54 -24.67 2.73
CA ASN A 58 -9.79 -25.69 2.00
C ASN A 58 -8.72 -25.10 1.08
N ILE A 59 -7.65 -25.84 0.86
CA ILE A 59 -6.66 -25.48 -0.18
C ILE A 59 -7.27 -25.79 -1.55
N ILE A 60 -7.54 -24.72 -2.32
CA ILE A 60 -8.12 -24.78 -3.67
C ILE A 60 -7.07 -24.65 -4.77
N GLY A 61 -5.81 -24.41 -4.44
CA GLY A 61 -4.76 -24.24 -5.45
C GLY A 61 -3.50 -23.60 -4.90
N LYS A 62 -2.75 -22.97 -5.81
CA LYS A 62 -1.51 -22.25 -5.51
C LYS A 62 -1.35 -20.99 -6.35
N ILE A 63 -0.63 -20.00 -5.82
CA ILE A 63 0.00 -18.94 -6.60
C ILE A 63 1.49 -19.24 -6.68
N PHE A 64 2.05 -19.26 -7.88
CA PHE A 64 3.48 -19.50 -8.08
C PHE A 64 4.00 -18.76 -9.30
N GLN A 65 5.32 -18.61 -9.36
CA GLN A 65 6.01 -18.07 -10.52
C GLN A 65 6.33 -19.19 -11.50
N LYS A 66 5.94 -19.01 -12.77
CA LYS A 66 6.35 -19.92 -13.86
C LYS A 66 7.78 -19.56 -14.29
N GLN A 67 8.67 -20.56 -14.26
CA GLN A 67 10.04 -20.39 -14.75
C GLN A 67 10.06 -20.43 -16.29
N ASN A 68 10.07 -19.25 -16.90
CA ASN A 68 10.32 -19.10 -18.33
C ASN A 68 10.87 -17.70 -18.59
N ALA A 69 12.11 -17.59 -19.06
CA ALA A 69 12.81 -16.34 -19.30
C ALA A 69 12.12 -15.43 -20.33
N ASN A 70 11.36 -16.00 -21.26
CA ASN A 70 10.71 -15.27 -22.37
C ASN A 70 9.33 -14.71 -22.00
N LEU A 71 8.81 -14.95 -20.79
CA LEU A 71 7.51 -14.42 -20.37
C LEU A 71 7.62 -12.98 -19.87
N THR A 72 6.66 -12.16 -20.24
CA THR A 72 6.46 -10.83 -19.63
C THR A 72 6.17 -10.95 -18.13
N ASN A 73 6.40 -9.90 -17.35
CA ASN A 73 6.15 -9.92 -15.90
C ASN A 73 4.72 -10.36 -15.55
N THR A 74 3.70 -9.98 -16.35
CA THR A 74 2.31 -10.37 -16.14
C THR A 74 2.02 -11.84 -16.47
N GLN A 75 2.83 -12.47 -17.30
CA GLN A 75 2.67 -13.88 -17.70
C GLN A 75 3.44 -14.85 -16.80
N ARG A 76 4.38 -14.33 -15.98
CA ARG A 76 5.24 -15.15 -15.10
C ARG A 76 4.51 -15.71 -13.89
N TYR A 77 3.39 -15.11 -13.49
CA TYR A 77 2.71 -15.45 -12.24
C TYR A 77 1.37 -16.11 -12.53
N ILE A 78 1.17 -17.26 -11.97
CA ILE A 78 0.06 -18.13 -12.28
C ILE A 78 -0.66 -18.53 -11.00
N ILE A 79 -1.97 -18.46 -11.07
CA ILE A 79 -2.90 -19.13 -10.17
C ILE A 79 -3.21 -20.49 -10.80
N ALA A 80 -2.88 -21.58 -10.10
CA ALA A 80 -3.31 -22.93 -10.43
C ALA A 80 -4.42 -23.33 -9.48
N LEU A 81 -5.63 -23.48 -9.97
CA LEU A 81 -6.78 -23.93 -9.18
C LEU A 81 -7.02 -25.42 -9.39
N LYS A 82 -7.26 -26.16 -8.32
CA LYS A 82 -7.64 -27.58 -8.38
C LYS A 82 -8.99 -27.75 -9.10
N ASN A 83 -9.08 -28.70 -10.00
CA ASN A 83 -10.28 -29.11 -10.70
C ASN A 83 -10.30 -30.64 -10.82
N GLY A 84 -10.79 -31.32 -9.79
CA GLY A 84 -10.65 -32.76 -9.67
C GLY A 84 -9.17 -33.17 -9.64
N ASN A 85 -8.74 -34.03 -10.55
CA ASN A 85 -7.36 -34.50 -10.71
C ASN A 85 -6.50 -33.59 -11.60
N SER A 86 -7.03 -32.45 -12.09
CA SER A 86 -6.36 -31.51 -12.97
C SER A 86 -6.22 -30.11 -12.34
N PHE A 87 -5.64 -29.14 -13.08
CA PHE A 87 -5.54 -27.75 -12.69
C PHE A 87 -6.06 -26.82 -13.78
N ILE A 88 -6.80 -25.79 -13.36
CA ILE A 88 -7.14 -24.64 -14.20
C ILE A 88 -6.12 -23.53 -13.91
N TYR A 89 -5.46 -23.02 -14.95
CA TYR A 89 -4.43 -21.99 -14.83
C TYR A 89 -4.98 -20.62 -15.21
N LYS A 90 -4.66 -19.61 -14.41
CA LYS A 90 -4.98 -18.20 -14.65
C LYS A 90 -3.74 -17.35 -14.43
N THR A 91 -3.56 -16.33 -15.27
CA THR A 91 -2.49 -15.35 -15.07
C THR A 91 -2.79 -14.45 -13.88
N PHE A 92 -1.83 -14.28 -12.98
CA PHE A 92 -1.90 -13.33 -11.90
C PHE A 92 -1.43 -11.96 -12.41
N ASN A 93 -2.36 -11.09 -12.78
CA ASN A 93 -2.08 -9.78 -13.38
C ASN A 93 -2.71 -8.61 -12.63
N LYS A 94 -3.23 -8.84 -11.43
CA LYS A 94 -3.88 -7.82 -10.59
C LYS A 94 -3.22 -7.77 -9.22
N GLY A 95 -3.31 -6.60 -8.57
CA GLY A 95 -2.88 -6.47 -7.20
C GLY A 95 -1.36 -6.55 -7.00
N LEU A 96 -0.56 -6.16 -8.00
CA LEU A 96 0.89 -6.06 -7.88
C LEU A 96 1.34 -4.61 -7.78
N ALA A 97 2.39 -4.36 -7.00
CA ALA A 97 3.06 -3.08 -6.86
C ALA A 97 4.58 -3.26 -6.95
N GLU A 98 5.26 -2.42 -7.71
CA GLU A 98 6.72 -2.36 -7.73
C GLU A 98 7.19 -1.53 -6.52
N VAL A 99 7.93 -2.16 -5.61
CA VAL A 99 8.40 -1.57 -4.35
C VAL A 99 9.89 -1.24 -4.36
N GLY A 100 10.61 -1.68 -5.37
CA GLY A 100 12.01 -1.38 -5.68
C GLY A 100 12.23 -1.69 -7.15
N TYR A 101 13.43 -1.45 -7.67
CA TYR A 101 13.75 -1.74 -9.08
C TYR A 101 13.51 -3.23 -9.38
N LYS A 102 12.47 -3.54 -10.16
CA LYS A 102 12.00 -4.90 -10.46
C LYS A 102 11.67 -5.78 -9.24
N ILE A 103 11.51 -5.21 -8.06
CA ILE A 103 11.06 -5.89 -6.85
C ILE A 103 9.56 -5.67 -6.71
N TYR A 104 8.79 -6.75 -6.62
CA TYR A 104 7.34 -6.69 -6.61
C TYR A 104 6.77 -7.13 -5.26
N ALA A 105 5.67 -6.51 -4.89
CA ALA A 105 4.81 -6.88 -3.77
C ALA A 105 3.41 -7.21 -4.28
N MET A 106 2.71 -8.08 -3.56
CA MET A 106 1.32 -8.44 -3.83
C MET A 106 0.41 -7.70 -2.86
N ASN A 107 -0.60 -7.01 -3.36
CA ASN A 107 -1.61 -6.37 -2.51
C ASN A 107 -2.48 -7.42 -1.82
N PHE A 108 -2.77 -7.22 -0.54
CA PHE A 108 -3.88 -7.87 0.12
C PHE A 108 -4.95 -6.83 0.51
N PHE A 109 -6.22 -7.22 0.39
CA PHE A 109 -7.37 -6.31 0.51
C PHE A 109 -8.13 -6.48 1.81
N LYS A 110 -7.87 -7.55 2.55
CA LYS A 110 -8.50 -7.86 3.83
C LYS A 110 -7.62 -8.81 4.62
N LEU A 111 -7.54 -8.59 5.93
CA LEU A 111 -7.00 -9.53 6.91
C LEU A 111 -8.17 -10.05 7.74
N LYS A 112 -8.28 -11.37 7.88
CA LYS A 112 -9.28 -12.03 8.72
C LYS A 112 -8.74 -13.38 9.21
N ASP A 113 -8.83 -13.65 10.51
CA ASP A 113 -8.52 -14.94 11.14
C ASP A 113 -7.13 -15.50 10.75
N GLY A 114 -6.11 -14.64 10.63
CA GLY A 114 -4.76 -15.02 10.21
C GLY A 114 -4.59 -15.30 8.71
N PHE A 115 -5.56 -14.92 7.89
CA PHE A 115 -5.52 -15.02 6.42
C PHE A 115 -5.66 -13.66 5.77
N VAL A 116 -5.00 -13.48 4.62
CA VAL A 116 -5.09 -12.28 3.78
C VAL A 116 -5.74 -12.59 2.46
N LYS A 117 -6.69 -11.75 2.05
CA LYS A 117 -7.39 -11.84 0.76
C LYS A 117 -6.57 -11.16 -0.33
N VAL A 118 -6.29 -11.87 -1.42
CA VAL A 118 -5.41 -11.42 -2.51
C VAL A 118 -6.11 -11.39 -3.85
N TYR A 119 -5.42 -10.91 -4.89
CA TYR A 119 -5.80 -10.78 -6.29
C TYR A 119 -6.73 -9.60 -6.55
N ASP A 120 -7.96 -9.65 -6.10
CA ASP A 120 -8.89 -8.53 -6.08
C ASP A 120 -9.93 -8.71 -4.96
N LYS A 121 -10.79 -7.71 -4.76
CA LYS A 121 -11.82 -7.74 -3.71
C LYS A 121 -12.91 -8.78 -3.93
N LYS A 122 -13.19 -9.13 -5.18
CA LYS A 122 -14.27 -10.04 -5.56
C LYS A 122 -13.83 -11.50 -5.52
N SER A 123 -12.51 -11.76 -5.63
CA SER A 123 -11.97 -13.11 -5.58
C SER A 123 -12.18 -13.74 -4.20
N SER A 124 -12.24 -15.08 -4.18
CA SER A 124 -12.23 -15.88 -2.95
C SER A 124 -10.84 -16.48 -2.69
N TYR A 125 -9.77 -15.74 -3.01
CA TYR A 125 -8.40 -16.21 -2.87
C TYR A 125 -7.79 -15.69 -1.59
N TRP A 126 -7.47 -16.60 -0.67
CA TRP A 126 -6.88 -16.30 0.62
C TRP A 126 -5.53 -16.98 0.77
N LEU A 127 -4.59 -16.31 1.43
CA LEU A 127 -3.29 -16.85 1.81
C LEU A 127 -3.18 -16.84 3.33
N LYS A 128 -2.57 -17.87 3.91
CA LYS A 128 -2.34 -17.95 5.36
C LYS A 128 -1.10 -17.15 5.74
N VAL A 129 -1.26 -16.20 6.67
CA VAL A 129 -0.18 -15.29 7.10
C VAL A 129 1.01 -16.06 7.68
N SER A 130 0.76 -17.11 8.49
CA SER A 130 1.83 -17.92 9.06
C SER A 130 2.64 -18.64 7.98
N GLU A 131 2.00 -19.13 6.90
CA GLU A 131 2.72 -19.75 5.78
C GLU A 131 3.56 -18.72 5.01
N ILE A 132 3.05 -17.50 4.80
CA ILE A 132 3.83 -16.41 4.20
C ILE A 132 5.06 -16.12 5.06
N ASN A 133 4.87 -15.90 6.36
CA ASN A 133 5.94 -15.51 7.29
C ASN A 133 6.99 -16.61 7.52
N ASN A 134 6.67 -17.87 7.23
CA ASN A 134 7.62 -18.99 7.23
C ASN A 134 8.50 -19.05 5.96
N THR A 135 8.33 -18.10 5.05
CA THR A 135 9.16 -17.96 3.84
C THR A 135 10.05 -16.72 3.92
N SER A 136 10.71 -16.38 2.82
CA SER A 136 11.42 -15.09 2.63
C SER A 136 10.47 -13.89 2.42
N PHE A 137 9.17 -14.05 2.64
CA PHE A 137 8.15 -13.00 2.50
C PHE A 137 7.49 -12.67 3.83
N GLN A 138 6.85 -11.51 3.89
CA GLN A 138 6.08 -11.03 5.05
C GLN A 138 4.87 -10.23 4.59
N THR A 139 3.92 -10.05 5.51
CA THR A 139 2.81 -9.10 5.34
C THR A 139 3.16 -7.78 6.02
N GLU A 140 2.87 -6.65 5.38
CA GLU A 140 3.04 -5.30 5.93
C GLU A 140 1.79 -4.47 5.61
N ASN A 141 1.20 -3.79 6.59
CA ASN A 141 0.06 -2.93 6.34
C ASN A 141 0.47 -1.64 5.61
N TRP A 142 -0.51 -0.97 4.98
CA TRP A 142 -0.21 0.22 4.18
C TRP A 142 0.38 1.38 4.98
N GLN A 143 -0.09 1.62 6.21
CA GLN A 143 0.42 2.75 7.01
C GLN A 143 1.88 2.54 7.37
N ASP A 144 2.26 1.35 7.83
CA ASP A 144 3.65 1.04 8.18
C ASP A 144 4.54 1.11 6.93
N PHE A 145 4.07 0.53 5.81
CA PHE A 145 4.80 0.57 4.55
C PHE A 145 5.03 2.01 4.06
N LEU A 146 3.99 2.85 4.07
CA LEU A 146 4.10 4.23 3.63
C LEU A 146 4.97 5.06 4.58
N GLN A 147 4.87 4.87 5.91
CA GLN A 147 5.73 5.58 6.85
C GLN A 147 7.20 5.18 6.69
N LYS A 148 7.49 3.90 6.55
CA LYS A 148 8.85 3.37 6.35
C LYS A 148 9.52 3.90 5.06
N ASN A 149 8.75 4.12 4.02
CA ASN A 149 9.22 4.62 2.73
C ASN A 149 9.07 6.15 2.58
N ASN A 150 8.64 6.86 3.65
CA ASN A 150 8.56 8.31 3.66
C ASN A 150 9.97 8.92 3.61
N GLY A 151 10.15 9.93 2.76
CA GLY A 151 11.45 10.59 2.59
C GLY A 151 12.34 9.97 1.52
N LYS A 152 11.89 8.94 0.78
CA LYS A 152 12.58 8.51 -0.45
C LYS A 152 12.71 9.68 -1.43
N LEU A 153 13.72 9.61 -2.27
CA LEU A 153 13.98 10.60 -3.31
C LEU A 153 12.70 10.90 -4.11
N LEU A 154 12.38 12.17 -4.31
CA LEU A 154 11.14 12.67 -4.92
C LEU A 154 9.86 12.49 -4.10
N GLY A 155 9.91 11.90 -2.91
CA GLY A 155 8.72 11.68 -2.08
C GLY A 155 7.64 10.83 -2.77
N TYR A 156 6.39 11.03 -2.36
CA TYR A 156 5.24 10.39 -2.98
C TYR A 156 4.60 11.28 -4.04
N TYR A 157 4.00 10.66 -5.04
CA TYR A 157 3.10 11.29 -6.00
C TYR A 157 1.68 10.75 -5.88
N ALA A 158 0.68 11.52 -6.29
CA ALA A 158 -0.72 11.07 -6.36
C ALA A 158 -0.93 10.17 -7.58
N LYS A 159 -1.49 8.97 -7.37
CA LYS A 159 -1.89 8.09 -8.48
C LYS A 159 -3.02 8.74 -9.29
N LYS A 160 -3.14 8.38 -10.56
CA LYS A 160 -4.28 8.80 -11.41
C LYS A 160 -5.60 8.31 -10.80
N PRO A 161 -6.66 9.12 -10.83
CA PRO A 161 -6.82 10.40 -11.53
C PRO A 161 -6.32 11.62 -10.75
N GLY A 162 -5.73 11.45 -9.58
CA GLY A 162 -5.25 12.49 -8.67
C GLY A 162 -5.93 12.43 -7.31
N LEU A 163 -5.49 13.31 -6.38
CA LEU A 163 -5.97 13.39 -5.01
C LEU A 163 -6.33 14.82 -4.61
N ASN A 164 -7.34 14.95 -3.76
CA ASN A 164 -7.66 16.22 -3.13
C ASN A 164 -6.89 16.37 -1.80
N LEU A 165 -6.10 17.42 -1.70
CA LEU A 165 -5.56 17.93 -0.44
C LEU A 165 -6.68 18.69 0.28
N ARG A 166 -6.98 18.33 1.54
CA ARG A 166 -8.11 18.86 2.29
C ARG A 166 -7.68 19.49 3.61
N SER A 167 -8.54 20.37 4.15
CA SER A 167 -8.31 21.03 5.44
C SER A 167 -8.44 20.11 6.65
N ALA A 168 -9.15 18.99 6.52
CA ALA A 168 -9.36 18.00 7.58
C ALA A 168 -9.45 16.58 7.00
N PRO A 169 -9.29 15.51 7.82
CA PRO A 169 -9.26 14.10 7.39
C PRO A 169 -10.66 13.54 7.12
N THR A 170 -11.42 14.20 6.28
CA THR A 170 -12.76 13.77 5.86
C THR A 170 -13.06 14.18 4.41
N THR A 171 -13.90 13.41 3.73
CA THR A 171 -14.30 13.67 2.34
C THR A 171 -15.14 14.96 2.19
N ASN A 172 -15.76 15.42 3.27
CA ASN A 172 -16.59 16.65 3.28
C ASN A 172 -15.78 17.91 3.61
N ALA A 173 -14.50 17.78 4.02
CA ALA A 173 -13.68 18.94 4.32
C ALA A 173 -13.34 19.75 3.06
N LYS A 174 -13.09 21.05 3.24
CA LYS A 174 -12.71 21.98 2.16
C LYS A 174 -11.51 21.44 1.40
N ILE A 175 -11.62 21.42 0.08
CA ILE A 175 -10.49 21.11 -0.81
C ILE A 175 -9.59 22.33 -0.87
N LEU A 176 -8.34 22.16 -0.45
CA LEU A 176 -7.30 23.19 -0.53
C LEU A 176 -6.64 23.20 -1.91
N LYS A 177 -6.39 22.01 -2.48
CA LYS A 177 -5.80 21.82 -3.80
C LYS A 177 -6.10 20.43 -4.34
N THR A 178 -6.18 20.29 -5.66
CA THR A 178 -6.20 18.98 -6.33
C THR A 178 -4.79 18.67 -6.86
N LEU A 179 -4.24 17.53 -6.44
CA LEU A 179 -2.91 17.05 -6.81
C LEU A 179 -3.02 16.13 -8.03
N ARG A 180 -2.42 16.51 -9.14
CA ARG A 180 -2.41 15.73 -10.39
C ARG A 180 -1.04 15.80 -11.07
N GLY A 181 -0.64 14.68 -11.68
CA GLY A 181 0.64 14.60 -12.40
C GLY A 181 1.83 14.42 -11.46
N ASN A 182 3.02 14.66 -12.01
CA ASN A 182 4.32 14.33 -11.40
C ASN A 182 5.15 15.56 -10.97
N LEU A 183 4.52 16.75 -10.93
CA LEU A 183 5.16 17.98 -10.43
C LEU A 183 4.89 18.22 -8.93
N PHE A 184 4.41 17.23 -8.22
CA PHE A 184 4.17 17.29 -6.78
C PHE A 184 5.03 16.26 -6.06
N GLU A 185 5.66 16.71 -4.98
CA GLU A 185 6.28 15.85 -3.98
C GLU A 185 5.40 15.87 -2.73
N ILE A 186 4.94 14.69 -2.30
CA ILE A 186 4.11 14.52 -1.11
C ILE A 186 4.97 13.86 -0.04
N LYS A 187 5.06 14.50 1.14
CA LYS A 187 5.72 13.95 2.34
C LYS A 187 4.70 13.72 3.43
N LEU A 188 4.72 12.54 4.04
CA LEU A 188 3.85 12.24 5.16
C LEU A 188 4.35 12.94 6.42
N LEU A 189 3.42 13.52 7.17
CA LEU A 189 3.63 14.06 8.50
C LEU A 189 3.16 13.03 9.56
N PRO A 190 3.54 13.17 10.82
CA PRO A 190 3.24 12.16 11.86
C PRO A 190 1.75 11.95 12.14
N GLN A 191 0.88 12.92 11.80
CA GLN A 191 -0.55 12.84 12.13
C GLN A 191 -1.28 11.91 11.18
N ILE A 192 -1.93 10.89 11.75
CA ILE A 192 -2.69 9.86 11.03
C ILE A 192 -4.10 9.76 11.62
N GLN A 193 -5.12 9.65 10.78
CA GLN A 193 -6.49 9.35 11.17
C GLN A 193 -7.11 8.35 10.19
N GLY A 194 -7.17 7.07 10.58
CA GLY A 194 -7.61 5.98 9.72
C GLY A 194 -6.79 5.88 8.43
N ASN A 195 -7.44 6.04 7.28
CA ASN A 195 -6.79 6.03 5.96
C ASN A 195 -6.27 7.41 5.51
N TRP A 196 -6.30 8.41 6.40
CA TRP A 196 -5.86 9.77 6.12
C TRP A 196 -4.53 10.06 6.80
N ASN A 197 -3.63 10.71 6.06
CA ASN A 197 -2.39 11.25 6.60
C ASN A 197 -2.36 12.77 6.40
N LYS A 198 -1.89 13.49 7.41
CA LYS A 198 -1.47 14.88 7.22
C LYS A 198 -0.20 14.86 6.38
N VAL A 199 -0.09 15.77 5.42
CA VAL A 199 1.01 15.81 4.47
C VAL A 199 1.50 17.22 4.25
N LYS A 200 2.79 17.32 3.91
CA LYS A 200 3.40 18.47 3.28
C LYS A 200 3.52 18.20 1.78
N VAL A 201 2.93 19.07 0.97
CA VAL A 201 2.97 19.01 -0.49
C VAL A 201 3.88 20.10 -1.00
N ILE A 202 4.85 19.75 -1.82
CA ILE A 202 5.72 20.68 -2.53
C ILE A 202 5.35 20.61 -4.00
N LYS A 203 4.98 21.75 -4.59
CA LYS A 203 4.75 21.88 -6.03
C LYS A 203 5.99 22.45 -6.68
N TYR A 204 6.42 21.80 -7.74
CA TYR A 204 7.53 22.24 -8.58
C TYR A 204 7.06 22.89 -9.87
N GLN A 205 7.86 23.83 -10.39
CA GLN A 205 7.68 24.43 -11.70
C GLN A 205 8.04 23.44 -12.82
N GLU A 206 9.17 22.74 -12.64
CA GLU A 206 9.69 21.71 -13.52
C GLU A 206 9.88 20.39 -12.79
N HIS A 207 9.87 19.28 -13.53
CA HIS A 207 10.13 17.96 -12.93
C HIS A 207 11.54 17.92 -12.32
N PRO A 208 11.70 17.58 -11.04
CA PRO A 208 13.00 17.64 -10.32
C PRO A 208 14.14 16.86 -10.97
N CYS A 209 13.81 15.80 -11.74
CA CYS A 209 14.83 14.99 -12.44
C CYS A 209 15.16 15.47 -13.85
N LYS A 210 14.48 16.48 -14.38
CA LYS A 210 14.61 16.88 -15.79
C LYS A 210 14.82 18.39 -15.97
N GLY A 211 14.60 19.16 -14.90
CA GLY A 211 14.71 20.61 -14.93
C GLY A 211 16.15 21.07 -14.67
N ASN A 212 16.43 22.31 -15.04
CA ASN A 212 17.71 22.99 -14.82
C ASN A 212 17.72 23.88 -13.59
N LEU A 213 16.57 24.06 -12.93
CA LEU A 213 16.43 24.91 -11.76
C LEU A 213 17.03 24.22 -10.52
N THR A 214 17.66 25.01 -9.66
CA THR A 214 18.01 24.52 -8.33
C THR A 214 16.75 24.13 -7.55
N LYS A 215 16.87 23.26 -6.55
CA LYS A 215 15.71 22.82 -5.77
C LYS A 215 14.91 24.01 -5.20
N LYS A 216 15.58 25.08 -4.76
CA LYS A 216 14.95 26.27 -4.18
C LYS A 216 14.17 27.07 -5.24
N GLU A 217 14.77 27.31 -6.39
CA GLU A 217 14.15 28.03 -7.50
C GLU A 217 12.98 27.25 -8.10
N ASN A 218 13.06 25.93 -8.10
CA ASN A 218 12.04 25.06 -8.68
C ASN A 218 10.76 24.95 -7.81
N ILE A 219 10.78 25.39 -6.54
CA ILE A 219 9.58 25.35 -5.69
C ILE A 219 8.63 26.48 -6.08
N GLU A 220 7.44 26.12 -6.59
CA GLU A 220 6.36 27.06 -6.87
C GLU A 220 5.60 27.44 -5.60
N TYR A 221 5.22 26.43 -4.79
CA TYR A 221 4.61 26.64 -3.47
C TYR A 221 4.73 25.39 -2.59
N ILE A 222 4.45 25.57 -1.29
CA ILE A 222 4.34 24.52 -0.29
C ILE A 222 3.00 24.67 0.42
N LEU A 223 2.29 23.56 0.59
CA LEU A 223 1.02 23.50 1.32
C LEU A 223 1.01 22.32 2.29
N GLU A 224 0.27 22.46 3.39
CA GLU A 224 -0.05 21.36 4.28
C GLU A 224 -1.55 21.09 4.31
N GLY A 225 -1.92 19.84 4.53
CA GLY A 225 -3.30 19.41 4.63
C GLY A 225 -3.40 17.90 4.79
N TRP A 226 -4.58 17.38 4.51
CA TRP A 226 -4.89 15.96 4.65
C TRP A 226 -5.18 15.33 3.30
N ILE A 227 -4.64 14.14 3.07
CA ILE A 227 -4.99 13.30 1.92
C ILE A 227 -5.40 11.90 2.40
N LYS A 228 -6.30 11.27 1.66
CA LYS A 228 -6.64 9.87 1.88
C LYS A 228 -5.59 9.00 1.21
N THR A 229 -4.58 8.55 1.96
CA THR A 229 -3.44 7.79 1.41
C THR A 229 -3.80 6.38 0.96
N VAL A 230 -4.83 5.81 1.57
CA VAL A 230 -5.40 4.51 1.19
C VAL A 230 -6.90 4.68 0.97
N ASP A 231 -7.41 4.17 -0.14
CA ASP A 231 -8.83 4.24 -0.45
C ASP A 231 -9.65 3.20 0.34
N ASP A 232 -10.99 3.29 0.26
CA ASP A 232 -11.90 2.33 0.90
C ASP A 232 -11.79 0.94 0.28
N SER A 233 -11.07 0.85 -0.83
CA SER A 233 -10.78 -0.41 -1.50
C SER A 233 -9.58 -1.13 -0.93
N GLY A 234 -8.82 -0.52 -0.04
CA GLY A 234 -7.60 -1.08 0.47
C GLY A 234 -6.43 -0.93 -0.52
N THR A 235 -6.49 0.08 -1.40
CA THR A 235 -5.42 0.36 -2.37
C THR A 235 -4.79 1.71 -2.04
N ALA A 236 -3.46 1.80 -2.11
CA ALA A 236 -2.78 3.07 -1.89
C ALA A 236 -3.07 4.07 -3.02
N ASN A 237 -3.44 5.29 -2.63
CA ASN A 237 -3.70 6.43 -3.54
C ASN A 237 -2.45 7.22 -3.88
N ILE A 238 -1.36 7.01 -3.15
CA ILE A 238 -0.04 7.60 -3.40
C ILE A 238 0.97 6.51 -3.70
N TRP A 239 2.06 6.87 -4.37
CA TRP A 239 3.18 5.98 -4.62
C TRP A 239 4.47 6.76 -4.78
N TYR A 240 5.60 6.13 -4.62
CA TYR A 240 6.93 6.71 -4.87
C TYR A 240 7.51 6.16 -6.17
N TYR A 241 8.61 6.75 -6.62
CA TYR A 241 9.34 6.30 -7.80
C TYR A 241 10.30 5.17 -7.39
N PRO A 242 9.96 3.89 -7.63
CA PRO A 242 10.77 2.76 -7.15
C PRO A 242 12.13 2.65 -7.85
N ARG A 243 12.30 3.37 -8.98
CA ARG A 243 13.53 3.40 -9.77
C ARG A 243 14.33 4.70 -9.62
N GLY A 244 13.85 5.63 -8.81
CA GLY A 244 14.45 6.95 -8.66
C GLY A 244 14.23 7.86 -9.88
N CYS A 245 15.15 8.78 -10.09
CA CYS A 245 15.21 9.67 -11.27
C CYS A 245 15.74 8.92 -12.51
#